data_1367448546b8e5f596d820ab5cc67c29
#
_entry.id   1367448546b8e5f596d820ab5cc67c29
#
_cell.length_a   1.000
_cell.length_b   1.000
_cell.length_c   1.000
_cell.angle_alpha   90.00
_cell.angle_beta   90.00
_cell.angle_gamma   90.00
#
_symmetry.space_group_name_H-M   'P 1'
#
loop_
_entity.id
_entity.type
_entity.pdbx_description
1 polymer ?
#
loop_
_entity_poly.entity_id
_entity_poly.type
_entity_poly.pdbx_seq_one_letter_code
_entity_poly.pdbx_strand_id
1 'polypeptide(L)'
;MANLTEIRQSTVGSEELLYFVNVPDDLSQFDTRAFHMALLMAESNSMDSGVETDDPADVTSKVASHVIKAYKKSFSHSGVFLKIDPVCLYEEYLFDHEVTDSKANCELVQIKTYATGGNVAYKYPAVCEVSSFGGDAQDKIKVEATYTIVGEAVEGTASYDKETGVATFTPKSSS
;
A
#
# COMPACT_ATOMS: atom_id res chain seq x y z
N MET A 1 2.73 17.95 29.43
CA MET A 1 3.72 17.63 28.38
C MET A 1 4.31 16.28 28.70
N ALA A 2 4.33 15.35 27.73
CA ALA A 2 4.98 14.06 27.90
C ALA A 2 6.49 14.26 28.13
N ASN A 3 7.10 13.47 29.01
CA ASN A 3 8.53 13.51 29.23
C ASN A 3 9.28 12.70 28.16
N LEU A 4 10.60 12.88 28.03
CA LEU A 4 11.40 12.22 27.01
C LEU A 4 11.37 10.67 27.10
N THR A 5 11.15 10.14 28.29
CA THR A 5 11.05 8.68 28.49
C THR A 5 9.72 8.16 27.97
N GLU A 6 8.62 8.86 28.24
CA GLU A 6 7.28 8.54 27.70
C GLU A 6 7.26 8.65 26.16
N ILE A 7 7.91 9.69 25.60
CA ILE A 7 8.05 9.86 24.15
C ILE A 7 8.82 8.68 23.53
N ARG A 8 9.92 8.25 24.16
CA ARG A 8 10.72 7.12 23.66
C ARG A 8 10.01 5.77 23.79
N GLN A 9 9.07 5.63 24.73
CA GLN A 9 8.25 4.41 24.92
C GLN A 9 7.02 4.38 24.01
N SER A 10 6.70 5.47 23.32
CA SER A 10 5.57 5.59 22.40
C SER A 10 5.93 5.24 20.95
N THR A 11 6.90 4.35 20.73
CA THR A 11 7.21 3.83 19.40
C THR A 11 6.06 2.99 18.87
N VAL A 12 5.71 3.20 17.61
CA VAL A 12 4.67 2.44 16.88
C VAL A 12 5.35 1.29 16.15
N GLY A 13 4.85 0.07 16.35
CA GLY A 13 5.32 -1.11 15.62
C GLY A 13 4.80 -1.14 14.18
N SER A 14 5.49 -1.82 13.31
CA SER A 14 5.05 -1.99 11.91
C SER A 14 3.71 -2.75 11.81
N GLU A 15 3.40 -3.58 12.80
CA GLU A 15 2.14 -4.30 12.94
C GLU A 15 0.92 -3.39 13.19
N GLU A 16 1.15 -2.11 13.53
CA GLU A 16 0.10 -1.11 13.73
C GLU A 16 -0.21 -0.30 12.46
N LEU A 17 0.51 -0.60 11.35
CA LEU A 17 0.30 -0.02 10.03
C LEU A 17 0.00 -1.14 9.03
N LEU A 18 -1.27 -1.30 8.71
CA LEU A 18 -1.74 -2.40 7.89
C LEU A 18 -2.11 -1.93 6.48
N TYR A 19 -1.85 -2.78 5.50
CA TYR A 19 -2.17 -2.54 4.10
C TYR A 19 -3.07 -3.63 3.56
N PHE A 20 -4.10 -3.23 2.81
CA PHE A 20 -5.07 -4.12 2.17
C PHE A 20 -5.23 -3.71 0.72
N VAL A 21 -5.27 -4.69 -0.17
CA VAL A 21 -5.43 -4.49 -1.61
C VAL A 21 -6.79 -5.00 -2.05
N ASN A 22 -7.49 -4.24 -2.86
CA ASN A 22 -8.76 -4.63 -3.44
C ASN A 22 -8.54 -5.54 -4.66
N VAL A 23 -8.55 -6.83 -4.41
CA VAL A 23 -8.33 -7.86 -5.45
C VAL A 23 -9.54 -8.77 -5.59
N PRO A 24 -9.72 -9.44 -6.74
CA PRO A 24 -10.79 -10.41 -6.92
C PRO A 24 -10.55 -11.66 -6.06
N ASP A 25 -11.61 -12.18 -5.43
CA ASP A 25 -11.59 -13.49 -4.77
C ASP A 25 -11.49 -14.63 -5.79
N ASP A 26 -11.99 -14.40 -7.01
CA ASP A 26 -11.96 -15.32 -8.14
C ASP A 26 -11.46 -14.57 -9.38
N LEU A 27 -10.32 -14.99 -9.90
CA LEU A 27 -9.68 -14.39 -11.09
C LEU A 27 -10.50 -14.53 -12.39
N SER A 28 -11.59 -15.30 -12.38
CA SER A 28 -12.57 -15.32 -13.46
C SER A 28 -13.59 -14.16 -13.38
N GLN A 29 -13.68 -13.47 -12.24
CA GLN A 29 -14.67 -12.43 -11.93
C GLN A 29 -14.01 -11.15 -11.38
N PHE A 30 -13.32 -10.41 -12.24
CA PHE A 30 -12.62 -9.17 -11.85
C PHE A 30 -13.54 -8.05 -11.34
N ASP A 31 -14.84 -8.14 -11.55
CA ASP A 31 -15.82 -7.15 -11.09
C ASP A 31 -16.19 -7.32 -9.60
N THR A 32 -15.96 -8.51 -9.02
CA THR A 32 -16.18 -8.77 -7.59
C THR A 32 -14.87 -8.79 -6.86
N ARG A 33 -14.64 -7.80 -6.02
CA ARG A 33 -13.36 -7.61 -5.30
C ARG A 33 -13.58 -7.36 -3.83
N ALA A 34 -12.62 -7.78 -3.01
CA ALA A 34 -12.56 -7.50 -1.59
C ALA A 34 -11.18 -6.97 -1.20
N PHE A 35 -11.10 -6.26 -0.06
CA PHE A 35 -9.83 -5.79 0.46
C PHE A 35 -9.16 -6.88 1.27
N HIS A 36 -8.18 -7.54 0.68
CA HIS A 36 -7.36 -8.57 1.33
C HIS A 36 -6.06 -7.96 1.85
N MET A 37 -5.56 -8.50 2.96
CA MET A 37 -4.28 -8.07 3.53
C MET A 37 -3.16 -8.27 2.52
N ALA A 38 -2.36 -7.22 2.31
CA ALA A 38 -1.24 -7.27 1.38
C ALA A 38 -0.17 -8.22 1.91
N LEU A 39 -0.03 -9.35 1.28
CA LEU A 39 0.85 -10.47 1.62
C LEU A 39 0.79 -10.89 3.10
N LEU A 40 0.14 -12.00 3.38
CA LEU A 40 0.07 -12.59 4.73
C LEU A 40 1.44 -12.96 5.30
N MET A 41 2.44 -13.23 4.46
CA MET A 41 3.82 -13.51 4.82
C MET A 41 4.78 -12.48 4.20
N ALA A 42 4.47 -11.20 4.37
CA ALA A 42 5.32 -10.11 3.90
C ALA A 42 6.66 -10.10 4.65
N GLU A 43 7.74 -9.97 3.90
CA GLU A 43 9.09 -9.68 4.42
C GLU A 43 9.30 -8.16 4.53
N SER A 44 8.67 -7.40 3.64
CA SER A 44 8.72 -5.94 3.61
C SER A 44 7.42 -5.36 3.08
N ASN A 45 6.90 -4.36 3.78
CA ASN A 45 5.78 -3.52 3.36
C ASN A 45 6.16 -2.06 3.60
N SER A 46 6.22 -1.26 2.54
CA SER A 46 6.59 0.16 2.66
C SER A 46 5.80 1.04 1.71
N MET A 47 5.48 2.25 2.17
CA MET A 47 4.91 3.29 1.33
C MET A 47 5.90 4.44 1.19
N ASP A 48 6.27 4.75 -0.05
CA ASP A 48 7.14 5.88 -0.40
C ASP A 48 6.27 7.09 -0.78
N SER A 49 6.71 8.27 -0.40
CA SER A 49 6.05 9.53 -0.74
C SER A 49 6.33 10.00 -2.17
N GLY A 50 7.43 9.57 -2.78
CA GLY A 50 7.86 9.94 -4.13
C GLY A 50 7.85 11.45 -4.35
N VAL A 51 8.46 12.21 -3.43
CA VAL A 51 8.45 13.69 -3.49
C VAL A 51 9.25 14.18 -4.69
N GLU A 52 8.58 14.91 -5.59
CA GLU A 52 9.23 15.66 -6.66
C GLU A 52 9.46 17.11 -6.23
N THR A 53 10.70 17.57 -6.33
CA THR A 53 11.13 18.92 -5.96
C THR A 53 11.65 19.69 -7.17
N ASP A 54 11.59 21.01 -7.06
CA ASP A 54 12.25 21.93 -8.00
C ASP A 54 13.09 22.92 -7.20
N ASP A 55 14.30 23.12 -7.67
CA ASP A 55 15.22 24.11 -7.10
C ASP A 55 15.45 25.20 -8.19
N PRO A 56 14.48 26.11 -8.39
CA PRO A 56 14.65 27.16 -9.38
C PRO A 56 15.84 28.02 -9.02
N ALA A 57 16.81 28.06 -9.92
CA ALA A 57 17.97 28.93 -9.80
C ALA A 57 17.53 30.38 -10.05
N ASP A 58 17.50 31.20 -9.02
CA ASP A 58 17.33 32.62 -9.14
C ASP A 58 18.72 33.28 -9.24
N VAL A 59 19.02 33.89 -10.40
CA VAL A 59 20.30 34.57 -10.67
C VAL A 59 20.51 35.77 -9.74
N THR A 60 19.44 36.28 -9.11
CA THR A 60 19.45 37.46 -8.23
C THR A 60 19.51 37.11 -6.76
N SER A 61 19.22 35.86 -6.39
CA SER A 61 19.23 35.39 -4.99
C SER A 61 20.42 34.49 -4.72
N LYS A 62 21.12 34.73 -3.61
CA LYS A 62 22.17 33.83 -3.11
C LYS A 62 21.63 32.60 -2.37
N VAL A 63 20.30 32.49 -2.23
CA VAL A 63 19.61 31.39 -1.54
C VAL A 63 18.77 30.65 -2.55
N ALA A 64 19.08 29.37 -2.77
CA ALA A 64 18.24 28.49 -3.57
C ALA A 64 16.87 28.31 -2.88
N SER A 65 15.79 28.46 -3.63
CA SER A 65 14.45 28.14 -3.16
C SER A 65 14.16 26.66 -3.45
N HIS A 66 13.69 25.94 -2.44
CA HIS A 66 13.29 24.53 -2.57
C HIS A 66 11.77 24.43 -2.57
N VAL A 67 11.19 23.93 -3.66
CA VAL A 67 9.73 23.84 -3.81
C VAL A 67 9.33 22.39 -4.09
N ILE A 68 8.37 21.89 -3.32
CA ILE A 68 7.76 20.59 -3.58
C ILE A 68 6.72 20.76 -4.72
N LYS A 69 6.93 20.07 -5.83
CA LYS A 69 6.02 20.10 -6.99
C LYS A 69 4.88 19.10 -6.88
N ALA A 70 5.19 17.88 -6.48
CA ALA A 70 4.23 16.78 -6.45
C ALA A 70 4.64 15.68 -5.48
N TYR A 71 3.68 14.85 -5.12
CA TYR A 71 3.88 13.57 -4.46
C TYR A 71 3.44 12.45 -5.39
N LYS A 72 4.36 11.52 -5.67
CA LYS A 72 4.08 10.29 -6.44
C LYS A 72 4.20 9.09 -5.51
N LYS A 73 3.18 8.92 -4.67
CA LYS A 73 3.19 7.83 -3.69
C LYS A 73 3.18 6.47 -4.38
N SER A 74 3.92 5.54 -3.80
CA SER A 74 3.86 4.13 -4.17
C SER A 74 3.91 3.28 -2.90
N PHE A 75 3.25 2.13 -2.94
CA PHE A 75 3.35 1.09 -1.93
C PHE A 75 4.06 -0.10 -2.55
N SER A 76 5.15 -0.53 -1.92
CA SER A 76 5.90 -1.71 -2.36
C SER A 76 5.89 -2.76 -1.27
N HIS A 77 5.74 -4.01 -1.68
CA HIS A 77 5.88 -5.14 -0.80
C HIS A 77 6.69 -6.26 -1.44
N SER A 78 7.27 -7.09 -0.61
CA SER A 78 7.87 -8.35 -1.00
C SER A 78 7.60 -9.40 0.07
N GLY A 79 7.50 -10.65 -0.34
CA GLY A 79 7.26 -11.74 0.60
C GLY A 79 7.14 -13.10 -0.06
N VAL A 80 6.84 -14.09 0.76
CA VAL A 80 6.67 -15.47 0.31
C VAL A 80 5.32 -15.63 -0.37
N PHE A 81 5.33 -16.18 -1.58
CA PHE A 81 4.11 -16.53 -2.32
C PHE A 81 3.32 -17.63 -1.59
N LEU A 82 2.05 -17.35 -1.37
CA LEU A 82 1.09 -18.30 -0.80
C LEU A 82 0.01 -18.61 -1.82
N LYS A 83 -0.07 -19.85 -2.28
CA LYS A 83 -1.01 -20.30 -3.31
C LYS A 83 -2.50 -20.25 -2.97
N ILE A 84 -2.85 -19.82 -1.75
CA ILE A 84 -4.23 -19.62 -1.30
C ILE A 84 -4.50 -18.16 -0.91
N ASP A 85 -3.50 -17.28 -1.02
CA ASP A 85 -3.62 -15.84 -0.73
C ASP A 85 -4.15 -15.13 -1.99
N PRO A 86 -5.32 -14.46 -1.93
CA PRO A 86 -5.90 -13.80 -3.08
C PRO A 86 -4.98 -12.71 -3.69
N VAL A 87 -4.20 -12.00 -2.87
CA VAL A 87 -3.25 -10.99 -3.35
C VAL A 87 -2.12 -11.65 -4.13
N CYS A 88 -1.53 -12.73 -3.60
CA CYS A 88 -0.50 -13.49 -4.31
C CYS A 88 -1.00 -14.03 -5.65
N LEU A 89 -2.22 -14.61 -5.67
CA LEU A 89 -2.81 -15.15 -6.91
C LEU A 89 -3.10 -14.07 -7.94
N TYR A 90 -3.56 -12.89 -7.48
CA TYR A 90 -3.76 -11.75 -8.36
C TYR A 90 -2.45 -11.25 -8.97
N GLU A 91 -1.39 -11.15 -8.18
CA GLU A 91 -0.06 -10.73 -8.64
C GLU A 91 0.56 -11.75 -9.61
N GLU A 92 0.45 -13.06 -9.32
CA GLU A 92 0.82 -14.13 -10.27
C GLU A 92 0.09 -13.99 -11.61
N TYR A 93 -1.23 -13.76 -11.56
CA TYR A 93 -2.03 -13.55 -12.76
C TYR A 93 -1.56 -12.34 -13.58
N LEU A 94 -1.27 -11.21 -12.92
CA LEU A 94 -0.76 -10.02 -13.60
C LEU A 94 0.60 -10.26 -14.26
N PHE A 95 1.48 -10.99 -13.58
CA PHE A 95 2.81 -11.33 -14.07
C PHE A 95 2.75 -12.28 -15.27
N ASP A 96 1.98 -13.37 -15.15
CA ASP A 96 1.93 -14.41 -16.19
C ASP A 96 1.24 -13.95 -17.48
N HIS A 97 0.30 -13.01 -17.36
CA HIS A 97 -0.49 -12.52 -18.51
C HIS A 97 0.01 -11.17 -19.03
N GLU A 98 1.10 -10.62 -18.47
CA GLU A 98 1.65 -9.30 -18.86
C GLU A 98 0.54 -8.23 -18.97
N VAL A 99 -0.30 -8.17 -17.94
CA VAL A 99 -1.52 -7.36 -17.94
C VAL A 99 -1.20 -5.87 -17.99
N THR A 100 -1.70 -5.17 -19.01
CA THR A 100 -1.53 -3.72 -19.19
C THR A 100 -2.85 -2.94 -19.20
N ASP A 101 -3.96 -3.62 -18.96
CA ASP A 101 -5.31 -3.05 -18.99
C ASP A 101 -5.85 -2.70 -17.59
N SER A 102 -7.15 -2.39 -17.53
CA SER A 102 -7.84 -2.04 -16.28
C SER A 102 -7.82 -3.13 -15.20
N LYS A 103 -7.44 -4.35 -15.51
CA LYS A 103 -7.31 -5.42 -14.52
C LYS A 103 -6.16 -5.19 -13.55
N ALA A 104 -5.10 -4.47 -13.98
CA ALA A 104 -4.01 -4.01 -13.11
C ALA A 104 -4.45 -2.88 -12.15
N ASN A 105 -5.59 -2.22 -12.43
CA ASN A 105 -6.12 -1.19 -11.55
C ASN A 105 -6.73 -1.83 -10.31
N CYS A 106 -6.42 -1.27 -9.15
CA CYS A 106 -6.90 -1.72 -7.86
C CYS A 106 -7.08 -0.53 -6.91
N GLU A 107 -7.53 -0.80 -5.71
CA GLU A 107 -7.55 0.16 -4.62
C GLU A 107 -6.69 -0.39 -3.47
N LEU A 108 -5.93 0.49 -2.82
CA LEU A 108 -5.14 0.18 -1.65
C LEU A 108 -5.76 0.87 -0.43
N VAL A 109 -5.96 0.15 0.67
CA VAL A 109 -6.35 0.72 1.96
C VAL A 109 -5.21 0.59 2.95
N GLN A 110 -4.79 1.73 3.51
CA GLN A 110 -3.84 1.81 4.60
C GLN A 110 -4.62 2.06 5.90
N ILE A 111 -4.44 1.21 6.90
CA ILE A 111 -5.08 1.35 8.21
C ILE A 111 -4.02 1.68 9.26
N LYS A 112 -4.22 2.77 10.00
CA LYS A 112 -3.39 3.21 11.12
C LYS A 112 -4.09 2.85 12.43
N THR A 113 -3.77 1.69 12.99
CA THR A 113 -4.41 1.20 14.22
C THR A 113 -3.96 1.98 15.46
N TYR A 114 -2.80 2.62 15.40
CA TYR A 114 -2.24 3.46 16.46
C TYR A 114 -2.89 4.86 16.55
N ALA A 115 -3.74 5.23 15.60
CA ALA A 115 -4.32 6.58 15.58
C ALA A 115 -5.33 6.78 16.71
N THR A 116 -5.26 7.95 17.35
CA THR A 116 -6.20 8.32 18.42
C THR A 116 -7.62 8.45 17.85
N GLY A 117 -8.57 7.73 18.45
CA GLY A 117 -9.99 7.78 18.03
C GLY A 117 -10.43 6.63 17.14
N GLY A 118 -9.59 5.62 16.95
CA GLY A 118 -9.91 4.39 16.21
C GLY A 118 -9.04 4.18 14.97
N ASN A 119 -9.39 3.20 14.16
CA ASN A 119 -8.65 2.83 12.96
C ASN A 119 -8.86 3.88 11.86
N VAL A 120 -8.02 4.90 11.85
CA VAL A 120 -7.97 5.87 10.74
C VAL A 120 -7.46 5.16 9.51
N ALA A 121 -8.17 5.30 8.40
CA ALA A 121 -7.81 4.65 7.16
C ALA A 121 -7.80 5.63 5.99
N TYR A 122 -6.92 5.33 5.03
CA TYR A 122 -6.83 6.05 3.76
C TYR A 122 -6.95 5.05 2.62
N LYS A 123 -7.87 5.32 1.71
CA LYS A 123 -8.05 4.54 0.48
C LYS A 123 -7.45 5.28 -0.69
N TYR A 124 -6.63 4.59 -1.49
CA TYR A 124 -5.91 5.13 -2.64
C TYR A 124 -6.26 4.34 -3.89
N PRO A 125 -6.59 4.99 -5.02
CA PRO A 125 -6.58 4.32 -6.31
C PRO A 125 -5.14 4.03 -6.73
N ALA A 126 -4.87 2.82 -7.21
CA ALA A 126 -3.54 2.37 -7.53
C ALA A 126 -3.51 1.48 -8.78
N VAL A 127 -2.33 1.35 -9.36
CA VAL A 127 -2.01 0.38 -10.41
C VAL A 127 -0.95 -0.56 -9.88
N CYS A 128 -1.18 -1.85 -10.01
CA CYS A 128 -0.24 -2.88 -9.57
C CYS A 128 0.76 -3.22 -10.67
N GLU A 129 2.04 -3.22 -10.30
CA GLU A 129 3.17 -3.66 -11.14
C GLU A 129 3.92 -4.76 -10.41
N VAL A 130 3.96 -5.97 -10.95
CA VAL A 130 4.73 -7.08 -10.39
C VAL A 130 6.13 -7.06 -10.99
N SER A 131 7.14 -6.80 -10.16
CA SER A 131 8.52 -6.64 -10.59
C SER A 131 9.30 -7.95 -10.58
N SER A 132 8.92 -8.90 -9.72
CA SER A 132 9.60 -10.18 -9.57
C SER A 132 8.64 -11.26 -9.10
N PHE A 133 8.75 -12.43 -9.72
CA PHE A 133 8.06 -13.66 -9.32
C PHE A 133 8.99 -14.86 -9.51
N GLY A 134 9.35 -15.52 -8.42
CA GLY A 134 10.26 -16.67 -8.47
C GLY A 134 11.10 -16.85 -7.21
N GLY A 135 12.22 -17.57 -7.33
CA GLY A 135 13.15 -17.83 -6.24
C GLY A 135 14.29 -18.73 -6.68
N ASP A 136 15.33 -18.86 -5.85
CA ASP A 136 16.44 -19.77 -6.10
C ASP A 136 16.04 -21.23 -5.90
N ALA A 137 16.81 -22.16 -6.47
CA ALA A 137 16.47 -23.58 -6.64
C ALA A 137 16.13 -24.37 -5.35
N GLN A 138 16.32 -23.81 -4.17
CA GLN A 138 15.97 -24.42 -2.88
C GLN A 138 15.15 -23.51 -1.97
N ASP A 139 14.82 -22.32 -2.45
CA ASP A 139 14.06 -21.33 -1.71
C ASP A 139 12.56 -21.40 -2.01
N LYS A 140 11.79 -20.73 -1.16
CA LYS A 140 10.36 -20.50 -1.41
C LYS A 140 10.21 -19.51 -2.56
N ILE A 141 9.14 -19.68 -3.34
CA ILE A 141 8.75 -18.66 -4.33
C ILE A 141 8.45 -17.37 -3.59
N LYS A 142 8.99 -16.27 -4.10
CA LYS A 142 8.74 -14.91 -3.61
C LYS A 142 8.07 -14.10 -4.69
N VAL A 143 7.32 -13.11 -4.27
CA VAL A 143 6.71 -12.10 -5.12
C VAL A 143 7.12 -10.72 -4.63
N GLU A 144 7.41 -9.83 -5.58
CA GLU A 144 7.67 -8.42 -5.33
C GLU A 144 6.75 -7.59 -6.22
N ALA A 145 5.97 -6.71 -5.62
CA ALA A 145 5.05 -5.84 -6.33
C ALA A 145 5.10 -4.42 -5.81
N THR A 146 4.79 -3.49 -6.72
CA THR A 146 4.65 -2.07 -6.43
C THR A 146 3.28 -1.59 -6.89
N TYR A 147 2.58 -0.91 -6.02
CA TYR A 147 1.29 -0.28 -6.27
C TYR A 147 1.50 1.22 -6.39
N THR A 148 1.51 1.71 -7.61
CA THR A 148 1.66 3.15 -7.91
C THR A 148 0.32 3.85 -7.70
N ILE A 149 0.30 4.85 -6.81
CA ILE A 149 -0.91 5.64 -6.53
C ILE A 149 -1.19 6.60 -7.68
N VAL A 150 -2.40 6.53 -8.24
CA VAL A 150 -2.79 7.29 -9.45
C VAL A 150 -3.87 8.35 -9.20
N GLY A 151 -4.22 8.62 -7.94
CA GLY A 151 -5.23 9.60 -7.59
C GLY A 151 -5.15 10.06 -6.14
N GLU A 152 -6.14 10.85 -5.72
CA GLU A 152 -6.20 11.38 -4.37
C GLU A 152 -6.66 10.33 -3.35
N ALA A 153 -6.16 10.45 -2.14
CA ALA A 153 -6.57 9.61 -1.02
C ALA A 153 -7.97 9.98 -0.53
N VAL A 154 -8.78 8.98 -0.27
CA VAL A 154 -10.06 9.13 0.45
C VAL A 154 -9.83 8.79 1.92
N GLU A 155 -10.03 9.78 2.81
CA GLU A 155 -9.97 9.55 4.27
C GLU A 155 -11.23 8.85 4.77
N GLY A 156 -11.07 7.96 5.74
CA GLY A 156 -12.18 7.24 6.35
C GLY A 156 -11.76 6.43 7.56
N THR A 157 -12.58 5.45 7.88
CA THR A 157 -12.29 4.43 8.89
C THR A 157 -12.34 3.07 8.24
N ALA A 158 -11.63 2.10 8.81
CA ALA A 158 -11.73 0.72 8.36
C ALA A 158 -11.75 -0.24 9.53
N SER A 159 -12.44 -1.33 9.35
CA SER A 159 -12.38 -2.51 10.19
C SER A 159 -11.81 -3.68 9.39
N TYR A 160 -11.16 -4.61 10.06
CA TYR A 160 -10.67 -5.82 9.41
C TYR A 160 -10.90 -7.03 10.30
N ASP A 161 -11.14 -8.15 9.66
CA ASP A 161 -11.25 -9.45 10.30
C ASP A 161 -9.86 -10.10 10.34
N LYS A 162 -9.40 -10.44 11.54
CA LYS A 162 -8.09 -11.06 11.76
C LYS A 162 -8.02 -12.52 11.30
N GLU A 163 -9.17 -13.20 11.21
CA GLU A 163 -9.23 -14.60 10.82
C GLU A 163 -9.23 -14.75 9.30
N THR A 164 -9.96 -13.88 8.60
CA THR A 164 -10.08 -13.93 7.13
C THR A 164 -9.08 -13.02 6.42
N GLY A 165 -8.48 -12.04 7.11
CA GLY A 165 -7.60 -11.04 6.50
C GLY A 165 -8.32 -10.07 5.58
N VAL A 166 -9.65 -9.92 5.71
CA VAL A 166 -10.47 -9.04 4.87
C VAL A 166 -10.81 -7.76 5.62
N ALA A 167 -10.70 -6.61 4.93
CA ALA A 167 -11.06 -5.31 5.47
C ALA A 167 -12.31 -4.73 4.82
N THR A 168 -12.99 -3.88 5.58
CA THR A 168 -14.10 -3.04 5.10
C THR A 168 -13.77 -1.58 5.35
N PHE A 169 -13.79 -0.77 4.30
CA PHE A 169 -13.54 0.67 4.35
C PHE A 169 -14.85 1.46 4.35
N THR A 170 -14.94 2.45 5.22
CA THR A 170 -16.05 3.41 5.28
C THR A 170 -15.51 4.82 5.10
N PRO A 171 -15.84 5.52 3.99
CA PRO A 171 -15.38 6.89 3.78
C PRO A 171 -15.95 7.84 4.83
N LYS A 172 -15.17 8.85 5.19
CA LYS A 172 -15.62 9.94 6.05
C LYS A 172 -16.67 10.77 5.30
N SER A 173 -17.81 11.00 5.91
CA SER A 173 -18.82 11.88 5.34
C SER A 173 -18.24 13.28 5.13
N SER A 174 -18.33 13.81 3.90
CA SER A 174 -18.06 15.22 3.64
C SER A 174 -19.14 16.04 4.36
N SER A 175 -18.73 16.79 5.37
CA SER A 175 -19.57 17.80 6.05
C SER A 175 -19.60 19.06 5.24
#